data_3359434303196dedaf722ae260c25981
#
_entry.id   3359434303196dedaf722ae260c25981
#
_cell.length_a   1.000
_cell.length_b   1.000
_cell.length_c   1.000
_cell.angle_alpha   90.00
_cell.angle_beta   90.00
_cell.angle_gamma   90.00
#
_symmetry.space_group_name_H-M   'P 1'
#
loop_
_entity.id
_entity.type
_entity.pdbx_description
1 polymer ?
#
loop_
_entity_poly.entity_id
_entity_poly.type
_entity_poly.pdbx_seq_one_letter_code
_entity_poly.pdbx_strand_id
1 'polypeptide(L)'
;PTYVLTDNQEIYNMMGAGKCIIDLEDYENGTERCAGAVAMRTLDEFDYFVNVQGDMPDVTVEMIEKCVSSLAHYPVSTVFAKMSEEEQNNPNSVKMVRAGDQALWFGRGMTGYGEWHLGVYGYHKNALQMYPSMQVEKEERVEKLEQLRWLKNGWQIGCLSVQFNGVEINSPEDVDTWQQKRSQ
;
A
#
# COMPACT_ATOMS: atom_id res chain seq x y z
N PRO A 1 6.66 -3.00 16.33
CA PRO A 1 7.52 -1.86 16.03
C PRO A 1 7.13 -1.23 14.70
N THR A 2 7.57 0.03 14.46
CA THR A 2 7.39 0.75 13.21
C THR A 2 8.76 1.20 12.73
N TYR A 3 9.04 0.96 11.45
CA TYR A 3 10.28 1.35 10.78
C TYR A 3 9.98 2.15 9.52
N VAL A 4 10.83 3.12 9.21
CA VAL A 4 10.87 3.77 7.90
C VAL A 4 11.86 3.02 7.03
N LEU A 5 11.44 2.58 5.86
CA LEU A 5 12.28 1.94 4.87
C LEU A 5 12.63 2.96 3.79
N THR A 6 13.91 3.20 3.53
CA THR A 6 14.33 4.25 2.59
C THR A 6 15.69 3.93 1.96
N ASP A 7 15.92 4.45 0.77
CA ASP A 7 17.24 4.53 0.11
C ASP A 7 17.89 5.92 0.30
N ASN A 8 17.17 6.87 0.90
CA ASN A 8 17.61 8.25 1.06
C ASN A 8 18.33 8.47 2.38
N GLN A 9 19.59 8.91 2.31
CA GLN A 9 20.42 9.17 3.46
C GLN A 9 19.90 10.32 4.35
N GLU A 10 19.23 11.31 3.78
CA GLU A 10 18.68 12.44 4.57
C GLU A 10 17.51 11.96 5.42
N ILE A 11 16.61 11.14 4.85
CA ILE A 11 15.49 10.53 5.59
C ILE A 11 16.05 9.65 6.71
N TYR A 12 17.06 8.82 6.43
CA TYR A 12 17.70 7.98 7.44
C TYR A 12 18.28 8.82 8.59
N ASN A 13 18.99 9.90 8.27
CA ASN A 13 19.57 10.79 9.29
C ASN A 13 18.50 11.51 10.12
N MET A 14 17.39 11.89 9.50
CA MET A 14 16.26 12.52 10.17
C MET A 14 15.55 11.58 11.15
N MET A 15 15.31 10.33 10.74
CA MET A 15 14.58 9.34 11.53
C MET A 15 15.44 8.66 12.60
N GLY A 16 16.73 8.53 12.36
CA GLY A 16 17.70 7.85 13.21
C GLY A 16 17.70 6.33 13.06
N ALA A 17 18.84 5.71 13.31
CA ALA A 17 19.11 4.28 13.09
C ALA A 17 18.16 3.32 13.84
N GLY A 18 17.56 3.74 14.95
CA GLY A 18 16.62 2.90 15.72
C GLY A 18 15.19 2.82 15.12
N LYS A 19 14.88 3.68 14.14
CA LYS A 19 13.54 3.78 13.52
C LYS A 19 13.57 3.70 12.01
N CYS A 20 14.75 3.60 11.40
CA CYS A 20 14.92 3.61 9.97
C CYS A 20 15.83 2.46 9.53
N ILE A 21 15.42 1.77 8.49
CA ILE A 21 16.23 0.80 7.77
C ILE A 21 16.60 1.44 6.43
N ILE A 22 17.89 1.65 6.21
CA ILE A 22 18.38 2.12 4.93
C ILE A 22 18.78 0.93 4.08
N ASP A 23 18.26 0.89 2.86
CA ASP A 23 18.59 -0.11 1.86
C ASP A 23 18.77 0.60 0.52
N LEU A 24 19.97 0.46 -0.04
CA LEU A 24 20.38 1.13 -1.28
C LEU A 24 20.08 0.29 -2.53
N GLU A 25 19.45 -0.89 -2.37
CA GLU A 25 18.96 -1.67 -3.50
C GLU A 25 17.89 -0.90 -4.27
N ASP A 26 17.88 -1.05 -5.58
CA ASP A 26 16.93 -0.41 -6.47
C ASP A 26 15.66 -1.28 -6.55
N TYR A 27 14.64 -0.88 -5.82
CA TYR A 27 13.34 -1.54 -5.79
C TYR A 27 12.34 -0.82 -6.70
N GLU A 28 11.62 -1.58 -7.51
CA GLU A 28 10.60 -1.03 -8.42
C GLU A 28 9.38 -0.46 -7.68
N ASN A 29 9.10 -0.94 -6.45
CA ASN A 29 7.92 -0.55 -5.69
C ASN A 29 8.08 -0.78 -4.17
N GLY A 30 7.08 -0.31 -3.40
CA GLY A 30 7.08 -0.39 -1.94
C GLY A 30 7.00 -1.82 -1.40
N THR A 31 6.30 -2.72 -2.09
CA THR A 31 6.21 -4.14 -1.70
C THR A 31 7.57 -4.85 -1.85
N GLU A 32 8.31 -4.58 -2.91
CA GLU A 32 9.68 -5.12 -3.06
C GLU A 32 10.62 -4.61 -1.97
N ARG A 33 10.56 -3.33 -1.64
CA ARG A 33 11.35 -2.75 -0.55
C ARG A 33 11.00 -3.40 0.80
N CYS A 34 9.74 -3.66 1.07
CA CYS A 34 9.31 -4.40 2.27
C CYS A 34 9.83 -5.84 2.26
N ALA A 35 9.78 -6.53 1.12
CA ALA A 35 10.32 -7.88 0.97
C ALA A 35 11.84 -7.92 1.22
N GLY A 36 12.58 -6.93 0.69
CA GLY A 36 14.02 -6.77 0.95
C GLY A 36 14.33 -6.60 2.43
N ALA A 37 13.61 -5.74 3.13
CA ALA A 37 13.78 -5.53 4.57
C ALA A 37 13.54 -6.82 5.39
N VAL A 38 12.54 -7.62 5.00
CA VAL A 38 12.27 -8.92 5.63
C VAL A 38 13.40 -9.92 5.31
N ALA A 39 13.93 -9.90 4.09
CA ALA A 39 15.05 -10.79 3.70
C ALA A 39 16.36 -10.51 4.45
N MET A 40 16.56 -9.28 4.93
CA MET A 40 17.73 -8.92 5.77
C MET A 40 17.72 -9.59 7.16
N ARG A 41 16.72 -10.39 7.49
CA ARG A 41 16.54 -11.11 8.77
C ARG A 41 16.44 -10.24 10.03
N THR A 42 16.48 -8.94 9.92
CA THR A 42 16.30 -8.04 11.06
C THR A 42 14.87 -8.06 11.62
N LEU A 43 13.92 -8.61 10.83
CA LEU A 43 12.50 -8.67 11.12
C LEU A 43 11.94 -10.10 11.19
N ASP A 44 12.81 -11.10 11.38
CA ASP A 44 12.45 -12.53 11.37
C ASP A 44 11.46 -12.96 12.48
N GLU A 45 11.38 -12.18 13.53
CA GLU A 45 10.48 -12.45 14.67
C GLU A 45 9.00 -12.15 14.38
N PHE A 46 8.69 -11.47 13.25
CA PHE A 46 7.33 -11.06 12.92
C PHE A 46 6.73 -11.95 11.83
N ASP A 47 5.45 -12.31 12.00
CA ASP A 47 4.68 -13.09 11.03
C ASP A 47 3.85 -12.22 10.08
N TYR A 48 3.55 -10.98 10.49
CA TYR A 48 2.71 -10.04 9.77
C TYR A 48 3.41 -8.70 9.61
N PHE A 49 3.24 -8.10 8.44
CA PHE A 49 3.79 -6.80 8.10
C PHE A 49 2.69 -5.91 7.56
N VAL A 50 2.71 -4.66 7.94
CA VAL A 50 1.84 -3.63 7.34
C VAL A 50 2.73 -2.59 6.68
N ASN A 51 2.53 -2.39 5.39
CA ASN A 51 3.15 -1.34 4.61
C ASN A 51 2.19 -0.15 4.53
N VAL A 52 2.63 0.99 5.01
CA VAL A 52 1.97 2.28 4.82
C VAL A 52 2.85 3.06 3.86
N GLN A 53 2.32 3.38 2.69
CA GLN A 53 3.07 4.15 1.70
C GLN A 53 3.31 5.58 2.19
N GLY A 54 4.44 6.18 1.80
CA GLY A 54 4.87 7.49 2.30
C GLY A 54 3.99 8.66 1.87
N ASP A 55 3.16 8.46 0.87
CA ASP A 55 2.17 9.41 0.34
C ASP A 55 0.81 9.38 1.08
N MET A 56 0.70 8.57 2.14
CA MET A 56 -0.49 8.42 2.97
C MET A 56 -0.36 9.11 4.35
N PRO A 57 -0.29 10.46 4.42
CA PRO A 57 -0.04 11.16 5.68
C PRO A 57 -1.21 11.06 6.68
N ASP A 58 -2.41 10.76 6.19
CA ASP A 58 -3.63 10.64 6.98
C ASP A 58 -4.02 9.19 7.30
N VAL A 59 -3.02 8.28 7.30
CA VAL A 59 -3.24 6.90 7.75
C VAL A 59 -3.78 6.88 9.18
N THR A 60 -4.77 6.03 9.43
CA THR A 60 -5.39 5.86 10.74
C THR A 60 -5.06 4.49 11.34
N VAL A 61 -5.21 4.40 12.67
CA VAL A 61 -5.09 3.10 13.37
C VAL A 61 -6.10 2.09 12.84
N GLU A 62 -7.33 2.54 12.52
CA GLU A 62 -8.37 1.68 11.95
C GLU A 62 -7.91 1.02 10.64
N MET A 63 -7.25 1.74 9.75
CA MET A 63 -6.73 1.18 8.49
C MET A 63 -5.73 0.04 8.76
N ILE A 64 -4.82 0.24 9.70
CA ILE A 64 -3.82 -0.76 10.07
C ILE A 64 -4.51 -1.99 10.69
N GLU A 65 -5.43 -1.79 11.62
CA GLU A 65 -6.17 -2.87 12.28
C GLU A 65 -7.02 -3.67 11.29
N LYS A 66 -7.66 -3.02 10.32
CA LYS A 66 -8.42 -3.66 9.24
C LYS A 66 -7.51 -4.52 8.35
N CYS A 67 -6.35 -4.00 7.93
CA CYS A 67 -5.37 -4.79 7.19
C CYS A 67 -4.95 -6.03 7.98
N VAL A 68 -4.58 -5.88 9.25
CA VAL A 68 -4.17 -7.00 10.10
C VAL A 68 -5.30 -8.01 10.30
N SER A 69 -6.52 -7.55 10.57
CA SER A 69 -7.66 -8.46 10.78
C SER A 69 -8.00 -9.28 9.52
N SER A 70 -7.85 -8.70 8.34
CA SER A 70 -8.07 -9.39 7.07
C SER A 70 -7.06 -10.51 6.82
N LEU A 71 -5.85 -10.41 7.37
CA LEU A 71 -4.83 -11.45 7.27
C LEU A 71 -5.20 -12.78 7.96
N ALA A 72 -6.23 -12.80 8.81
CA ALA A 72 -6.77 -14.06 9.34
C ALA A 72 -7.33 -14.99 8.24
N HIS A 73 -7.68 -14.44 7.07
CA HIS A 73 -8.33 -15.19 5.99
C HIS A 73 -7.59 -15.06 4.63
N TYR A 74 -6.73 -14.07 4.47
CA TYR A 74 -6.03 -13.77 3.22
C TYR A 74 -4.54 -13.62 3.42
N PRO A 75 -3.70 -14.09 2.48
CA PRO A 75 -2.24 -13.94 2.59
C PRO A 75 -1.75 -12.50 2.40
N VAL A 76 -2.56 -11.69 1.72
CA VAL A 76 -2.34 -10.26 1.48
C VAL A 76 -3.64 -9.52 1.77
N SER A 77 -3.55 -8.32 2.27
CA SER A 77 -4.72 -7.49 2.57
C SER A 77 -4.50 -6.02 2.20
N THR A 78 -5.59 -5.31 2.03
CA THR A 78 -5.61 -3.87 1.84
C THR A 78 -6.89 -3.27 2.42
N VAL A 79 -7.03 -1.96 2.35
CA VAL A 79 -8.24 -1.24 2.74
C VAL A 79 -8.77 -0.38 1.60
N PHE A 80 -10.05 -0.09 1.65
CA PHE A 80 -10.71 0.77 0.69
C PHE A 80 -11.73 1.70 1.36
N ALA A 81 -12.01 2.81 0.70
CA ALA A 81 -13.06 3.74 1.10
C ALA A 81 -14.09 3.93 -0.02
N LYS A 82 -15.21 4.53 0.34
CA LYS A 82 -16.19 4.96 -0.66
C LYS A 82 -15.62 6.11 -1.48
N MET A 83 -15.74 6.06 -2.79
CA MET A 83 -15.35 7.14 -3.69
C MET A 83 -16.47 8.18 -3.86
N SER A 84 -16.08 9.44 -3.96
CA SER A 84 -16.92 10.49 -4.53
C SER A 84 -17.04 10.30 -6.06
N GLU A 85 -18.01 10.95 -6.67
CA GLU A 85 -18.15 10.94 -8.14
C GLU A 85 -16.92 11.58 -8.83
N GLU A 86 -16.34 12.60 -8.20
CA GLU A 86 -15.12 13.24 -8.66
C GLU A 86 -13.95 12.26 -8.68
N GLU A 87 -13.71 11.55 -7.58
CA GLU A 87 -12.65 10.55 -7.47
C GLU A 87 -12.84 9.36 -8.43
N GLN A 88 -14.08 8.93 -8.67
CA GLN A 88 -14.36 7.87 -9.64
C GLN A 88 -13.94 8.23 -11.06
N ASN A 89 -13.92 9.50 -11.40
CA ASN A 89 -13.50 10.01 -12.70
C ASN A 89 -12.04 10.52 -12.73
N ASN A 90 -11.37 10.56 -11.57
CA ASN A 90 -9.98 10.98 -11.46
C ASN A 90 -9.04 9.84 -11.95
N PRO A 91 -8.24 10.04 -13.00
CA PRO A 91 -7.33 9.01 -13.51
C PRO A 91 -6.15 8.70 -12.56
N ASN A 92 -5.89 9.55 -11.57
CA ASN A 92 -4.82 9.33 -10.59
C ASN A 92 -5.27 8.44 -9.44
N SER A 93 -6.56 8.40 -9.13
CA SER A 93 -7.11 7.55 -8.07
C SER A 93 -7.18 6.11 -8.52
N VAL A 94 -6.74 5.20 -7.67
CA VAL A 94 -6.81 3.76 -7.92
C VAL A 94 -8.19 3.24 -7.53
N LYS A 95 -8.91 2.66 -8.50
CA LYS A 95 -10.20 2.01 -8.28
C LYS A 95 -10.00 0.53 -8.03
N MET A 96 -10.77 -0.03 -7.12
CA MET A 96 -10.79 -1.45 -6.81
C MET A 96 -12.17 -2.04 -7.06
N VAL A 97 -12.21 -3.20 -7.71
CA VAL A 97 -13.42 -4.03 -7.83
C VAL A 97 -13.27 -5.21 -6.87
N ARG A 98 -14.33 -5.54 -6.15
CA ARG A 98 -14.33 -6.61 -5.14
C ARG A 98 -15.56 -7.51 -5.20
N ALA A 99 -15.44 -8.69 -4.59
CA ALA A 99 -16.56 -9.57 -4.28
C ALA A 99 -16.50 -9.91 -2.79
N GLY A 100 -17.47 -9.43 -2.02
CA GLY A 100 -17.38 -9.52 -0.55
C GLY A 100 -16.12 -8.80 -0.03
N ASP A 101 -15.32 -9.53 0.71
CA ASP A 101 -14.07 -9.04 1.31
C ASP A 101 -12.82 -9.38 0.48
N GLN A 102 -13.01 -9.81 -0.78
CA GLN A 102 -11.91 -10.13 -1.68
C GLN A 102 -11.81 -9.12 -2.81
N ALA A 103 -10.62 -8.54 -3.01
CA ALA A 103 -10.31 -7.72 -4.17
C ALA A 103 -10.20 -8.60 -5.43
N LEU A 104 -10.84 -8.17 -6.51
CA LEU A 104 -10.84 -8.88 -7.79
C LEU A 104 -9.94 -8.18 -8.81
N TRP A 105 -9.88 -6.86 -8.78
CA TRP A 105 -9.08 -6.07 -9.71
C TRP A 105 -8.80 -4.67 -9.17
N PHE A 106 -7.71 -4.08 -9.68
CA PHE A 106 -7.34 -2.69 -9.45
C PHE A 106 -7.00 -2.02 -10.78
N GLY A 107 -7.37 -0.76 -10.93
CA GLY A 107 -7.04 0.01 -12.14
C GLY A 107 -7.25 1.50 -11.96
N ARG A 108 -6.40 2.29 -12.63
CA ARG A 108 -6.54 3.75 -12.69
C ARG A 108 -7.53 4.17 -13.77
N GLY A 109 -7.53 3.47 -14.91
CA GLY A 109 -8.35 3.79 -16.07
C GLY A 109 -9.84 3.46 -15.94
N MET A 110 -10.28 2.83 -14.85
CA MET A 110 -11.70 2.59 -14.59
C MET A 110 -12.38 3.92 -14.24
N THR A 111 -13.58 4.15 -14.80
CA THR A 111 -14.38 5.37 -14.56
C THR A 111 -15.81 5.04 -14.24
N GLY A 112 -16.44 5.78 -13.31
CA GLY A 112 -17.84 5.65 -12.97
C GLY A 112 -18.20 4.49 -12.05
N TYR A 113 -17.23 3.67 -11.61
CA TYR A 113 -17.43 2.57 -10.67
C TYR A 113 -16.15 2.20 -9.93
N GLY A 114 -16.29 1.38 -8.90
CA GLY A 114 -15.20 0.90 -8.06
C GLY A 114 -15.16 1.58 -6.70
N GLU A 115 -14.38 1.01 -5.80
CA GLU A 115 -14.08 1.55 -4.48
C GLU A 115 -12.71 2.25 -4.52
N TRP A 116 -12.51 3.24 -3.69
CA TRP A 116 -11.22 3.91 -3.57
C TRP A 116 -10.23 3.01 -2.84
N HIS A 117 -9.28 2.47 -3.57
CA HIS A 117 -8.17 1.73 -2.98
C HIS A 117 -7.22 2.70 -2.28
N LEU A 118 -6.84 2.39 -1.04
CA LEU A 118 -5.91 3.18 -0.24
C LEU A 118 -4.57 2.45 -0.10
N GLY A 119 -3.46 3.17 -0.16
CA GLY A 119 -2.09 2.67 -0.18
C GLY A 119 -1.61 2.07 1.16
N VAL A 120 -2.45 1.25 1.79
CA VAL A 120 -2.10 0.50 3.02
C VAL A 120 -2.28 -0.98 2.76
N TYR A 121 -1.23 -1.76 3.00
CA TYR A 121 -1.23 -3.20 2.73
C TYR A 121 -0.80 -3.99 3.95
N GLY A 122 -1.42 -5.14 4.14
CA GLY A 122 -0.98 -6.15 5.08
C GLY A 122 -0.45 -7.39 4.36
N TYR A 123 0.54 -8.03 4.93
CA TYR A 123 1.16 -9.24 4.36
C TYR A 123 1.44 -10.28 5.44
N HIS A 124 1.19 -11.54 5.12
CA HIS A 124 1.90 -12.63 5.77
C HIS A 124 3.36 -12.61 5.34
N LYS A 125 4.28 -12.94 6.24
CA LYS A 125 5.72 -13.02 5.97
C LYS A 125 6.03 -13.84 4.71
N ASN A 126 5.47 -15.04 4.63
CA ASN A 126 5.70 -15.93 3.50
C ASN A 126 5.22 -15.34 2.17
N ALA A 127 4.07 -14.68 2.17
CA ALA A 127 3.57 -13.98 0.99
C ALA A 127 4.60 -12.93 0.56
N LEU A 128 4.97 -12.04 1.46
CA LEU A 128 5.91 -10.96 1.16
C LEU A 128 7.26 -11.48 0.63
N GLN A 129 7.79 -12.57 1.21
CA GLN A 129 9.03 -13.20 0.75
C GLN A 129 8.93 -13.80 -0.67
N MET A 130 7.73 -14.23 -1.07
CA MET A 130 7.49 -14.78 -2.43
C MET A 130 7.38 -13.70 -3.50
N TYR A 131 7.02 -12.48 -3.13
CA TYR A 131 6.70 -11.41 -4.08
C TYR A 131 7.80 -11.11 -5.10
N PRO A 132 9.11 -10.99 -4.74
CA PRO A 132 10.17 -10.70 -5.72
C PRO A 132 10.37 -11.81 -6.77
N SER A 133 9.95 -13.04 -6.47
CA SER A 133 10.06 -14.18 -7.40
C SER A 133 8.85 -14.33 -8.35
N MET A 134 7.80 -13.53 -8.15
CA MET A 134 6.60 -13.57 -8.98
C MET A 134 6.83 -12.91 -10.33
N GLN A 135 6.16 -13.43 -11.35
CA GLN A 135 6.23 -12.86 -12.69
C GLN A 135 5.55 -11.49 -12.72
N VAL A 136 6.26 -10.50 -13.26
CA VAL A 136 5.72 -9.15 -13.52
C VAL A 136 4.96 -9.19 -14.84
N GLU A 137 3.65 -9.05 -14.76
CA GLU A 137 2.76 -9.09 -15.91
C GLU A 137 2.57 -7.70 -16.55
N LYS A 138 2.03 -7.71 -17.78
CA LYS A 138 1.83 -6.48 -18.57
C LYS A 138 0.94 -5.48 -17.84
N GLU A 139 -0.09 -5.94 -17.16
CA GLU A 139 -1.07 -5.09 -16.50
C GLU A 139 -0.45 -4.31 -15.34
N GLU A 140 0.45 -4.93 -14.56
CA GLU A 140 1.21 -4.23 -13.52
C GLU A 140 2.03 -3.08 -14.10
N ARG A 141 2.72 -3.33 -15.23
CA ARG A 141 3.54 -2.30 -15.88
C ARG A 141 2.73 -1.17 -16.48
N VAL A 142 1.57 -1.47 -17.07
CA VAL A 142 0.69 -0.49 -17.71
C VAL A 142 -0.02 0.38 -16.68
N GLU A 143 -0.61 -0.26 -15.67
CA GLU A 143 -1.34 0.43 -14.59
C GLU A 143 -0.40 1.07 -13.56
N LYS A 144 0.86 0.59 -13.47
CA LYS A 144 1.82 0.94 -12.42
C LYS A 144 1.23 0.65 -11.03
N LEU A 145 0.69 -0.55 -10.88
CA LEU A 145 0.02 -1.02 -9.67
C LEU A 145 0.64 -2.34 -9.22
N GLU A 146 1.49 -2.28 -8.22
CA GLU A 146 2.25 -3.40 -7.66
C GLU A 146 1.38 -4.55 -7.15
N GLN A 147 0.18 -4.25 -6.64
CA GLN A 147 -0.76 -5.26 -6.15
C GLN A 147 -1.34 -6.16 -7.24
N LEU A 148 -1.26 -5.77 -8.51
CA LEU A 148 -1.66 -6.62 -9.63
C LEU A 148 -0.76 -7.83 -9.78
N ARG A 149 0.50 -7.77 -9.33
CA ARG A 149 1.41 -8.93 -9.34
C ARG A 149 0.83 -10.07 -8.52
N TRP A 150 0.27 -9.80 -7.35
CA TRP A 150 -0.40 -10.81 -6.53
C TRP A 150 -1.54 -11.48 -7.28
N LEU A 151 -2.48 -10.70 -7.81
CA LEU A 151 -3.67 -11.21 -8.48
C LEU A 151 -3.30 -12.01 -9.74
N LYS A 152 -2.36 -11.53 -10.54
CA LYS A 152 -1.92 -12.17 -11.78
C LYS A 152 -1.15 -13.48 -11.53
N ASN A 153 -0.54 -13.63 -10.37
CA ASN A 153 0.10 -14.87 -9.94
C ASN A 153 -0.83 -15.78 -9.10
N GLY A 154 -2.15 -15.50 -9.10
CA GLY A 154 -3.16 -16.35 -8.47
C GLY A 154 -3.32 -16.19 -6.96
N TRP A 155 -2.74 -15.14 -6.38
CA TRP A 155 -2.88 -14.83 -4.97
C TRP A 155 -4.17 -14.06 -4.70
N GLN A 156 -4.73 -14.27 -3.51
CA GLN A 156 -5.90 -13.56 -3.04
C GLN A 156 -5.49 -12.37 -2.18
N ILE A 157 -6.20 -11.26 -2.37
CA ILE A 157 -6.06 -10.05 -1.57
C ILE A 157 -7.37 -9.80 -0.84
N GLY A 158 -7.33 -9.83 0.49
CA GLY A 158 -8.47 -9.42 1.31
C GLY A 158 -8.59 -7.88 1.32
N CYS A 159 -9.84 -7.38 1.42
CA CYS A 159 -10.07 -5.94 1.47
C CYS A 159 -11.21 -5.59 2.43
N LEU A 160 -10.99 -4.61 3.29
CA LEU A 160 -11.97 -4.15 4.26
C LEU A 160 -12.23 -2.65 4.13
N SER A 161 -13.49 -2.27 4.32
CA SER A 161 -13.91 -0.87 4.22
C SER A 161 -13.47 -0.06 5.44
N VAL A 162 -13.01 1.17 5.18
CA VAL A 162 -12.72 2.19 6.18
C VAL A 162 -13.40 3.50 5.84
N GLN A 163 -13.54 4.38 6.83
CA GLN A 163 -13.89 5.78 6.57
C GLN A 163 -12.60 6.55 6.30
N PHE A 164 -12.54 7.22 5.16
CA PHE A 164 -11.39 8.03 4.79
C PHE A 164 -11.82 9.38 4.21
N ASN A 165 -11.36 10.44 4.83
CA ASN A 165 -11.56 11.83 4.41
C ASN A 165 -10.19 12.53 4.24
N GLY A 166 -9.12 11.77 4.20
CA GLY A 166 -7.75 12.25 4.08
C GLY A 166 -7.38 12.63 2.65
N VAL A 167 -6.09 12.86 2.47
CA VAL A 167 -5.46 13.19 1.20
C VAL A 167 -4.35 12.18 0.94
N GLU A 168 -4.25 11.70 -0.30
CA GLU A 168 -3.07 11.04 -0.83
C GLU A 168 -2.19 12.10 -1.48
N ILE A 169 -0.90 12.13 -1.17
CA ILE A 169 0.03 13.13 -1.73
C ILE A 169 0.67 12.56 -2.99
N ASN A 170 0.07 12.86 -4.13
CA ASN A 170 0.59 12.46 -5.44
C ASN A 170 1.30 13.62 -6.17
N SER A 171 1.10 14.86 -5.72
CA SER A 171 1.64 16.08 -6.32
C SER A 171 2.01 17.12 -5.26
N PRO A 172 2.82 18.15 -5.59
CA PRO A 172 3.08 19.26 -4.67
C PRO A 172 1.81 19.99 -4.20
N GLU A 173 0.80 20.10 -5.07
CA GLU A 173 -0.47 20.74 -4.78
C GLU A 173 -1.28 19.99 -3.70
N ASP A 174 -1.10 18.67 -3.62
CA ASP A 174 -1.75 17.85 -2.58
C ASP A 174 -1.18 18.16 -1.19
N VAL A 175 0.10 18.54 -1.11
CA VAL A 175 0.73 18.99 0.15
C VAL A 175 0.03 20.25 0.67
N ASP A 176 -0.23 21.23 -0.20
CA ASP A 176 -0.92 22.47 0.16
C ASP A 176 -2.35 22.16 0.63
N THR A 177 -3.04 21.29 -0.07
CA THR A 177 -4.40 20.83 0.28
C THR A 177 -4.41 20.15 1.66
N TRP A 178 -3.46 19.26 1.90
CA TRP A 178 -3.31 18.56 3.17
C TRP A 178 -3.02 19.52 4.34
N GLN A 179 -2.11 20.50 4.13
CA GLN A 179 -1.79 21.50 5.14
C GLN A 179 -2.99 22.38 5.47
N GLN A 180 -3.76 22.80 4.48
CA GLN A 180 -4.99 23.60 4.66
C GLN A 180 -6.05 22.85 5.47
N LYS A 181 -6.28 21.56 5.20
CA LYS A 181 -7.21 20.73 5.98
C LYS A 181 -6.84 20.61 7.45
N ARG A 182 -5.55 20.60 7.79
CA ARG A 182 -5.05 20.50 9.18
C ARG A 182 -5.09 21.82 9.94
N SER A 183 -5.26 22.93 9.24
CA SER A 183 -5.31 24.28 9.84
C SER A 183 -6.72 24.71 10.20
N GLN A 184 -7.74 23.92 9.86
CA GLN A 184 -9.15 24.10 10.22
C GLN A 184 -9.53 23.29 11.44
#